data_40ff434daf5ffa795d38c483d9012b43
#
_entry.id   40ff434daf5ffa795d38c483d9012b43
#
_cell.length_a   1.000
_cell.length_b   1.000
_cell.length_c   1.000
_cell.angle_alpha   90.00
_cell.angle_beta   90.00
_cell.angle_gamma   90.00
#
_symmetry.space_group_name_H-M   'P 1'
#
loop_
_entity.id
_entity.type
_entity.pdbx_description
1 polymer ?
#
loop_
_entity_poly.entity_id
_entity_poly.type
_entity_poly.pdbx_seq_one_letter_code
_entity_poly.pdbx_strand_id
1 'polypeptide(L)'
;MKLLAGIALFLLCALAGESRSRRLQRRAQALLKLFELIREIGERQLTALVSFREGALRCPSTPEREQLMDLSRGREPSMPLLTAEERNALAAYARSETRSPAALRAERDALLALLQRSREQTAAELKNKGQVYRSVGYLTGVAALLLVL
;
A
#
# COMPACT_ATOMS: atom_id res chain seq x y z
N MET A 1 -1.86 -19.74 -37.63
CA MET A 1 -0.98 -18.64 -37.12
C MET A 1 -1.77 -17.44 -36.62
N LYS A 2 -2.64 -16.84 -37.43
CA LYS A 2 -3.43 -15.62 -37.02
C LYS A 2 -4.31 -15.87 -35.79
N LEU A 3 -5.00 -17.01 -35.71
CA LEU A 3 -5.89 -17.35 -34.60
C LEU A 3 -5.13 -17.50 -33.26
N LEU A 4 -3.93 -18.06 -33.27
CA LEU A 4 -3.07 -18.18 -32.10
C LEU A 4 -2.59 -16.79 -31.64
N ALA A 5 -2.25 -15.90 -32.57
CA ALA A 5 -1.87 -14.53 -32.25
C ALA A 5 -3.03 -13.74 -31.63
N GLY A 6 -4.25 -13.91 -32.14
CA GLY A 6 -5.45 -13.30 -31.60
C GLY A 6 -5.76 -13.78 -30.17
N ILE A 7 -5.67 -15.08 -29.91
CA ILE A 7 -5.86 -15.65 -28.56
C ILE A 7 -4.79 -15.11 -27.59
N ALA A 8 -3.53 -15.08 -28.01
CA ALA A 8 -2.45 -14.57 -27.18
C ALA A 8 -2.68 -13.08 -26.82
N LEU A 9 -3.09 -12.25 -27.78
CA LEU A 9 -3.38 -10.84 -27.54
C LEU A 9 -4.58 -10.64 -26.61
N PHE A 10 -5.64 -11.46 -26.78
CA PHE A 10 -6.79 -11.47 -25.86
C PHE A 10 -6.35 -11.75 -24.43
N LEU A 11 -5.57 -12.81 -24.22
CA LEU A 11 -5.08 -13.18 -22.89
C LEU A 11 -4.21 -12.09 -22.27
N LEU A 12 -3.34 -11.44 -23.05
CA LEU A 12 -2.51 -10.33 -22.56
C LEU A 12 -3.36 -9.13 -22.11
N CYS A 13 -4.37 -8.75 -22.88
CA CYS A 13 -5.27 -7.65 -22.51
C CYS A 13 -6.11 -7.97 -21.27
N ALA A 14 -6.63 -9.19 -21.15
CA ALA A 14 -7.38 -9.64 -19.98
C ALA A 14 -6.50 -9.66 -18.73
N LEU A 15 -5.28 -10.20 -18.82
CA LEU A 15 -4.32 -10.26 -17.73
C LEU A 15 -3.87 -8.84 -17.30
N ALA A 16 -3.68 -7.91 -18.23
CA ALA A 16 -3.33 -6.52 -17.92
C ALA A 16 -4.43 -5.82 -17.12
N GLY A 17 -5.70 -6.01 -17.49
CA GLY A 17 -6.85 -5.46 -16.74
C GLY A 17 -6.95 -6.04 -15.34
N GLU A 18 -6.76 -7.34 -15.19
CA GLU A 18 -6.81 -8.02 -13.90
C GLU A 18 -5.63 -7.65 -13.00
N SER A 19 -4.43 -7.49 -13.56
CA SER A 19 -3.24 -7.12 -12.78
C SER A 19 -3.38 -5.76 -12.10
N ARG A 20 -3.99 -4.78 -12.77
CA ARG A 20 -4.28 -3.46 -12.19
C ARG A 20 -5.28 -3.54 -11.04
N SER A 21 -6.35 -4.31 -11.18
CA SER A 21 -7.31 -4.53 -10.10
C SER A 21 -6.66 -5.21 -8.89
N ARG A 22 -5.86 -6.25 -9.11
CA ARG A 22 -5.10 -6.94 -8.05
C ARG A 22 -4.09 -6.00 -7.36
N ARG A 23 -3.45 -5.09 -8.10
CA ARG A 23 -2.52 -4.12 -7.52
C ARG A 23 -3.23 -3.17 -6.56
N LEU A 24 -4.44 -2.68 -6.90
CA LEU A 24 -5.25 -1.85 -6.01
C LEU A 24 -5.66 -2.61 -4.74
N GLN A 25 -6.04 -3.88 -4.86
CA GLN A 25 -6.37 -4.73 -3.70
C GLN A 25 -5.16 -4.90 -2.78
N ARG A 26 -3.98 -5.21 -3.34
CA ARG A 26 -2.72 -5.34 -2.57
C ARG A 26 -2.36 -4.03 -1.88
N ARG A 27 -2.53 -2.88 -2.56
CA ARG A 27 -2.30 -1.56 -1.98
C ARG A 27 -3.25 -1.30 -0.79
N ALA A 28 -4.55 -1.58 -0.95
CA ALA A 28 -5.52 -1.42 0.13
C ALA A 28 -5.16 -2.27 1.36
N GLN A 29 -4.75 -3.52 1.15
CA GLN A 29 -4.31 -4.41 2.23
C GLN A 29 -3.01 -3.93 2.89
N ALA A 30 -2.04 -3.47 2.10
CA ALA A 30 -0.78 -2.95 2.64
C ALA A 30 -1.01 -1.70 3.51
N LEU A 31 -1.86 -0.78 3.05
CA LEU A 31 -2.22 0.42 3.82
C LEU A 31 -2.95 0.07 5.12
N LEU A 32 -3.84 -0.93 5.12
CA LEU A 32 -4.52 -1.39 6.33
C LEU A 32 -3.53 -1.96 7.35
N LYS A 33 -2.64 -2.84 6.91
CA LYS A 33 -1.62 -3.45 7.78
C LYS A 33 -0.69 -2.40 8.38
N LEU A 34 -0.24 -1.43 7.57
CA LEU A 34 0.59 -0.32 8.06
C LEU A 34 -0.16 0.56 9.05
N PHE A 35 -1.43 0.86 8.79
CA PHE A 35 -2.27 1.63 9.71
C PHE A 35 -2.39 0.95 11.07
N GLU A 36 -2.70 -0.34 11.09
CA GLU A 36 -2.83 -1.11 12.33
C GLU A 36 -1.49 -1.20 13.08
N LEU A 37 -0.40 -1.43 12.35
CA LEU A 37 0.93 -1.53 12.93
C LEU A 37 1.41 -0.18 13.52
N ILE A 38 1.22 0.93 12.83
CA ILE A 38 1.56 2.27 13.34
C ILE A 38 0.71 2.61 14.56
N ARG A 39 -0.58 2.27 14.54
CA ARG A 39 -1.45 2.44 15.71
C ARG A 39 -0.92 1.69 16.92
N GLU A 40 -0.59 0.42 16.75
CA GLU A 40 -0.07 -0.43 17.82
C GLU A 40 1.29 0.06 18.36
N ILE A 41 2.23 0.40 17.47
CA ILE A 41 3.52 0.96 17.86
C ILE A 41 3.33 2.27 18.63
N GLY A 42 2.48 3.17 18.14
CA GLY A 42 2.20 4.44 18.78
C GLY A 42 1.55 4.30 20.16
N GLU A 43 0.65 3.35 20.34
CA GLU A 43 0.07 3.04 21.65
C GLU A 43 1.15 2.56 22.64
N ARG A 44 2.06 1.69 22.20
CA ARG A 44 3.17 1.20 23.02
C ARG A 44 4.15 2.31 23.37
N GLN A 45 4.47 3.21 22.42
CA GLN A 45 5.32 4.37 22.69
C GLN A 45 4.72 5.27 23.78
N LEU A 46 3.42 5.55 23.69
CA LEU A 46 2.74 6.42 24.65
C LEU A 46 2.52 5.78 26.02
N THR A 47 2.25 4.50 26.05
CA THR A 47 1.95 3.76 27.30
C THR A 47 3.22 3.45 28.08
N ALA A 48 4.26 2.97 27.39
CA ALA A 48 5.50 2.52 28.01
C ALA A 48 6.63 3.56 27.93
N LEU A 49 6.39 4.72 27.29
CA LEU A 49 7.38 5.78 27.05
C LEU A 49 8.66 5.25 26.38
N VAL A 50 8.51 4.33 25.46
CA VAL A 50 9.62 3.69 24.73
C VAL A 50 9.84 4.37 23.37
N SER A 51 11.01 4.12 22.79
CA SER A 51 11.33 4.57 21.42
C SER A 51 10.47 3.86 20.36
N PHE A 52 10.41 4.40 19.16
CA PHE A 52 9.76 3.75 18.02
C PHE A 52 10.28 2.33 17.81
N ARG A 53 11.60 2.14 17.85
CA ARG A 53 12.24 0.84 17.66
C ARG A 53 11.83 -0.19 18.71
N GLU A 54 11.82 0.21 19.97
CA GLU A 54 11.37 -0.67 21.06
C GLU A 54 9.90 -1.01 20.94
N GLY A 55 9.06 -0.05 20.62
CA GLY A 55 7.64 -0.27 20.34
C GLY A 55 7.43 -1.25 19.19
N ALA A 56 8.18 -1.09 18.10
CA ALA A 56 8.13 -1.98 16.95
C ALA A 56 8.63 -3.39 17.26
N LEU A 57 9.71 -3.54 18.04
CA LEU A 57 10.25 -4.86 18.43
C LEU A 57 9.28 -5.67 19.30
N ARG A 58 8.38 -5.00 20.00
CA ARG A 58 7.33 -5.66 20.80
C ARG A 58 6.11 -6.10 19.97
N CYS A 59 6.04 -5.69 18.72
CA CYS A 59 5.02 -6.15 17.79
C CYS A 59 5.44 -7.46 17.10
N PRO A 60 4.49 -8.28 16.62
CA PRO A 60 4.82 -9.48 15.86
C PRO A 60 5.75 -9.21 14.68
N SER A 61 6.64 -10.15 14.35
CA SER A 61 7.52 -10.02 13.20
C SER A 61 6.72 -10.18 11.90
N THR A 62 6.63 -9.09 11.15
CA THR A 62 5.96 -9.03 9.85
C THR A 62 6.86 -8.31 8.85
N PRO A 63 6.70 -8.54 7.54
CA PRO A 63 7.47 -7.79 6.53
C PRO A 63 7.31 -6.28 6.67
N GLU A 64 6.11 -5.81 7.00
CA GLU A 64 5.81 -4.40 7.20
C GLU A 64 6.57 -3.82 8.40
N ARG A 65 6.68 -4.57 9.50
CA ARG A 65 7.47 -4.18 10.67
C ARG A 65 8.96 -4.04 10.31
N GLU A 66 9.51 -4.99 9.58
CA GLU A 66 10.92 -4.93 9.15
C GLU A 66 11.19 -3.73 8.24
N GLN A 67 10.28 -3.42 7.32
CA GLN A 67 10.35 -2.21 6.48
C GLN A 67 10.33 -0.92 7.32
N LEU A 68 9.47 -0.84 8.33
CA LEU A 68 9.44 0.30 9.25
C LEU A 68 10.72 0.41 10.10
N MET A 69 11.27 -0.71 10.51
CA MET A 69 12.56 -0.76 11.22
C MET A 69 13.71 -0.28 10.33
N ASP A 70 13.73 -0.63 9.05
CA ASP A 70 14.71 -0.13 8.09
C ASP A 70 14.57 1.37 7.87
N LEU A 71 13.34 1.88 7.73
CA LEU A 71 13.09 3.33 7.68
C LEU A 71 13.63 4.05 8.92
N SER A 72 13.44 3.48 10.11
CA SER A 72 13.96 4.06 11.36
C SER A 72 15.50 4.11 11.42
N ARG A 73 16.16 3.23 10.70
CA ARG A 73 17.63 3.16 10.58
C ARG A 73 18.19 4.04 9.46
N GLY A 74 17.33 4.76 8.75
CA GLY A 74 17.73 5.58 7.59
C GLY A 74 17.92 4.78 6.30
N ARG A 75 17.50 3.53 6.25
CA ARG A 75 17.48 2.73 5.04
C ARG A 75 16.18 2.99 4.27
N GLU A 76 16.22 2.82 2.96
CA GLU A 76 15.05 2.94 2.10
C GLU A 76 14.62 1.53 1.63
N PRO A 77 13.68 0.88 2.33
CA PRO A 77 13.17 -0.39 1.89
C PRO A 77 12.31 -0.23 0.64
N SER A 78 12.24 -1.28 -0.18
CA SER A 78 11.34 -1.28 -1.33
C SER A 78 9.89 -1.36 -0.87
N MET A 79 9.13 -0.29 -1.11
CA MET A 79 7.69 -0.19 -0.79
C MET A 79 6.92 0.26 -2.03
N PRO A 80 6.81 -0.59 -3.07
CA PRO A 80 6.29 -0.20 -4.39
C PRO A 80 4.78 0.10 -4.41
N LEU A 81 4.07 -0.30 -3.36
CA LEU A 81 2.63 -0.07 -3.21
C LEU A 81 2.30 1.27 -2.56
N LEU A 82 3.29 1.98 -2.01
CA LEU A 82 3.14 3.27 -1.37
C LEU A 82 3.56 4.41 -2.28
N THR A 83 2.91 5.55 -2.13
CA THR A 83 3.33 6.80 -2.77
C THR A 83 4.59 7.36 -2.10
N ALA A 84 5.27 8.30 -2.76
CA ALA A 84 6.41 8.99 -2.18
C ALA A 84 6.02 9.77 -0.91
N GLU A 85 4.84 10.40 -0.90
CA GLU A 85 4.30 11.11 0.26
C GLU A 85 4.10 10.17 1.46
N GLU A 86 3.48 9.02 1.24
CA GLU A 86 3.26 8.01 2.28
C GLU A 86 4.58 7.48 2.85
N ARG A 87 5.55 7.16 1.98
CA ARG A 87 6.88 6.70 2.40
C ARG A 87 7.63 7.77 3.21
N ASN A 88 7.59 9.01 2.75
CA ASN A 88 8.26 10.12 3.45
C ASN A 88 7.63 10.39 4.81
N ALA A 89 6.31 10.33 4.92
CA ALA A 89 5.60 10.49 6.19
C ALA A 89 5.93 9.36 7.17
N LEU A 90 5.97 8.11 6.69
CA LEU A 90 6.37 6.95 7.50
C LEU A 90 7.83 7.07 7.97
N ALA A 91 8.74 7.48 7.08
CA ALA A 91 10.14 7.67 7.42
C ALA A 91 10.33 8.79 8.44
N ALA A 92 9.64 9.90 8.29
CA ALA A 92 9.67 11.02 9.25
C ALA A 92 9.20 10.57 10.64
N TYR A 93 8.09 9.85 10.71
CA TYR A 93 7.57 9.32 11.97
C TYR A 93 8.53 8.30 12.62
N ALA A 94 9.04 7.35 11.84
CA ALA A 94 9.95 6.32 12.34
C ALA A 94 11.28 6.87 12.85
N ARG A 95 11.72 8.02 12.33
CA ARG A 95 12.97 8.71 12.72
C ARG A 95 12.74 9.83 13.73
N SER A 96 11.49 10.14 14.08
CA SER A 96 11.18 11.19 15.01
C SER A 96 11.78 10.92 16.39
N GLU A 97 12.52 11.89 16.91
CA GLU A 97 13.10 11.85 18.25
C GLU A 97 12.23 12.62 19.26
N THR A 98 10.99 12.87 18.91
CA THR A 98 10.05 13.62 19.75
C THR A 98 9.88 12.93 21.10
N ARG A 99 10.19 13.66 22.17
CA ARG A 99 10.11 13.16 23.56
C ARG A 99 8.82 13.58 24.26
N SER A 100 8.13 14.60 23.75
CA SER A 100 6.87 15.05 24.32
C SER A 100 5.73 14.09 23.95
N PRO A 101 4.99 13.55 24.92
CA PRO A 101 3.85 12.67 24.64
C PRO A 101 2.76 13.38 23.81
N ALA A 102 2.55 14.69 24.02
CA ALA A 102 1.58 15.45 23.25
C ALA A 102 1.98 15.61 21.78
N ALA A 103 3.26 15.93 21.51
CA ALA A 103 3.78 16.04 20.17
C ALA A 103 3.79 14.66 19.46
N LEU A 104 4.16 13.61 20.16
CA LEU A 104 4.13 12.24 19.63
C LEU A 104 2.72 11.81 19.23
N ARG A 105 1.71 12.13 20.05
CA ARG A 105 0.29 11.90 19.71
C ARG A 105 -0.10 12.65 18.45
N ALA A 106 0.26 13.92 18.35
CA ALA A 106 -0.05 14.74 17.17
C ALA A 106 0.61 14.19 15.90
N GLU A 107 1.87 13.79 15.94
CA GLU A 107 2.59 13.17 14.82
C GLU A 107 1.95 11.84 14.41
N ARG A 108 1.65 10.98 15.38
CA ARG A 108 0.96 9.71 15.14
C ARG A 108 -0.41 9.93 14.50
N ASP A 109 -1.20 10.80 15.05
CA ASP A 109 -2.57 11.05 14.58
C ASP A 109 -2.57 11.67 13.18
N ALA A 110 -1.61 12.53 12.86
CA ALA A 110 -1.41 13.06 11.51
C ALA A 110 -1.05 11.95 10.51
N LEU A 111 -0.14 11.05 10.88
CA LEU A 111 0.24 9.90 10.03
C LEU A 111 -0.93 8.93 9.84
N LEU A 112 -1.66 8.60 10.90
CA LEU A 112 -2.85 7.75 10.82
C LEU A 112 -3.94 8.37 9.94
N ALA A 113 -4.14 9.68 10.01
CA ALA A 113 -5.09 10.40 9.15
C ALA A 113 -4.67 10.33 7.67
N LEU A 114 -3.37 10.48 7.37
CA LEU A 114 -2.85 10.32 6.01
C LEU A 114 -3.09 8.90 5.48
N LEU A 115 -2.74 7.89 6.24
CA LEU A 115 -2.93 6.48 5.85
C LEU A 115 -4.41 6.13 5.70
N GLN A 116 -5.27 6.65 6.56
CA GLN A 116 -6.71 6.45 6.46
C GLN A 116 -7.27 7.08 5.18
N ARG A 117 -6.89 8.32 4.86
CA ARG A 117 -7.28 9.00 3.61
C ARG A 117 -6.82 8.20 2.39
N SER A 118 -5.57 7.77 2.37
CA SER A 118 -5.02 6.96 1.28
C SER A 118 -5.77 5.64 1.11
N ARG A 119 -6.16 5.03 2.22
CA ARG A 119 -6.95 3.79 2.24
C ARG A 119 -8.35 4.00 1.66
N GLU A 120 -9.03 5.06 2.07
CA GLU A 120 -10.36 5.42 1.56
C GLU A 120 -10.34 5.75 0.07
N GLN A 121 -9.34 6.50 -0.38
CA GLN A 121 -9.13 6.78 -1.81
C GLN A 121 -8.88 5.50 -2.61
N THR A 122 -8.03 4.61 -2.11
CA THR A 122 -7.73 3.33 -2.77
C THR A 122 -8.98 2.42 -2.80
N ALA A 123 -9.77 2.39 -1.73
CA ALA A 123 -11.02 1.64 -1.69
C ALA A 123 -12.06 2.20 -2.67
N ALA A 124 -12.17 3.53 -2.78
CA ALA A 124 -13.03 4.19 -3.76
C ALA A 124 -12.58 3.90 -5.19
N GLU A 125 -11.28 3.94 -5.47
CA GLU A 125 -10.74 3.56 -6.78
C GLU A 125 -11.01 2.10 -7.11
N LEU A 126 -10.84 1.20 -6.15
CA LEU A 126 -11.12 -0.22 -6.33
C LEU A 126 -12.58 -0.46 -6.65
N LYS A 127 -13.49 0.20 -5.93
CA LYS A 127 -14.94 0.12 -6.18
C LYS A 127 -15.33 0.67 -7.55
N ASN A 128 -14.79 1.83 -7.93
CA ASN A 128 -15.21 2.55 -9.13
C ASN A 128 -14.46 2.08 -10.39
N LYS A 129 -13.16 1.80 -10.29
CA LYS A 129 -12.28 1.48 -11.44
C LYS A 129 -11.89 0.02 -11.53
N GLY A 130 -11.93 -0.74 -10.45
CA GLY A 130 -11.51 -2.15 -10.44
C GLY A 130 -12.35 -3.01 -11.38
N GLN A 131 -13.67 -2.80 -11.41
CA GLN A 131 -14.57 -3.49 -12.33
C GLN A 131 -14.38 -2.99 -13.77
N VAL A 132 -14.17 -1.67 -13.94
CA VAL A 132 -13.92 -1.05 -15.25
C VAL A 132 -12.63 -1.60 -15.86
N TYR A 133 -11.55 -1.72 -15.11
CA TYR A 133 -10.29 -2.28 -15.63
C TYR A 133 -10.43 -3.72 -16.11
N ARG A 134 -11.21 -4.55 -15.42
CA ARG A 134 -11.52 -5.92 -15.87
C ARG A 134 -12.33 -5.89 -17.16
N SER A 135 -13.43 -5.14 -17.18
CA SER A 135 -14.32 -5.05 -18.35
C SER A 135 -13.60 -4.49 -19.57
N VAL A 136 -12.81 -3.44 -19.42
CA VAL A 136 -12.01 -2.85 -20.52
C VAL A 136 -10.97 -3.86 -21.01
N GLY A 137 -10.29 -4.57 -20.13
CA GLY A 137 -9.33 -5.61 -20.50
C GLY A 137 -9.99 -6.70 -21.37
N TYR A 138 -11.14 -7.21 -20.95
CA TYR A 138 -11.90 -8.20 -21.73
C TYR A 138 -12.41 -7.64 -23.05
N LEU A 139 -13.02 -6.47 -23.08
CA LEU A 139 -13.55 -5.85 -24.30
C LEU A 139 -12.44 -5.55 -25.32
N THR A 140 -11.31 -5.03 -24.87
CA THR A 140 -10.14 -4.79 -25.71
C THR A 140 -9.60 -6.10 -26.27
N GLY A 141 -9.56 -7.15 -25.45
CA GLY A 141 -9.14 -8.48 -25.88
C GLY A 141 -10.07 -9.07 -26.93
N VAL A 142 -11.38 -8.96 -26.77
CA VAL A 142 -12.38 -9.40 -27.77
C VAL A 142 -12.24 -8.61 -29.06
N ALA A 143 -12.11 -7.28 -29.00
CA ALA A 143 -11.91 -6.45 -30.18
C ALA A 143 -10.61 -6.82 -30.92
N ALA A 144 -9.52 -7.05 -30.20
CA ALA A 144 -8.26 -7.50 -30.79
C ALA A 144 -8.38 -8.89 -31.47
N LEU A 145 -9.14 -9.80 -30.86
CA LEU A 145 -9.40 -11.12 -31.42
C LEU A 145 -10.18 -11.02 -32.76
N LEU A 146 -11.22 -10.18 -32.78
CA LEU A 146 -12.03 -9.95 -33.99
C LEU A 146 -11.25 -9.28 -35.13
N LEU A 147 -10.28 -8.40 -34.81
CA LEU A 147 -9.43 -7.77 -35.82
C LEU A 147 -8.42 -8.74 -36.46
N VAL A 148 -8.10 -9.84 -35.78
CA VAL A 148 -7.12 -10.85 -36.27
C VAL A 148 -7.80 -12.01 -36.99
N LEU A 149 -9.09 -12.22 -36.74
CA LEU A 149 -9.92 -13.21 -37.46
C LEU A 149 -10.31 -12.70 -38.86
#